data_bf0b402b49dea4147216069248c7259a
#
_entry.id   bf0b402b49dea4147216069248c7259a
#
_cell.length_a   1.000
_cell.length_b   1.000
_cell.length_c   1.000
_cell.angle_alpha   90.00
_cell.angle_beta   90.00
_cell.angle_gamma   90.00
#
_symmetry.space_group_name_H-M   'P 1'
#
loop_
_entity.id
_entity.type
_entity.pdbx_description
1 polymer ?
#
loop_
_entity_poly.entity_id
_entity_poly.type
_entity_poly.pdbx_seq_one_letter_code
_entity_poly.pdbx_strand_id
1 'polypeptide(L)'
;LYPGEEFDLAKTVSPFTQENGYELAGAYQNGTVVESFGGGICQVATTLYNAVIRAELEITMRFNHSMLVHYVEPSMDAAIAGNYKDLKFKNNLDAPVYIEGYCSGGIIYFNVYGKETRPSNREISFESETVSKTDPKVQFTMDASLTAGSVSVTQSGQSGCIAQLWKIVKVDGKQQSRDLFNKSNYQATPKLITIGTKDATSETLSALKAAITIGDEAKVRSAAAGLKTNAQKKEEEQKEEEKKDDTDKKEDADKSDTNKKEDSSKKDENNKKEDTKKEDSKKQDTKKETTSSTNTSTKKTQSSKKANRK
;
A
#
# COMPACT_ATOMS: atom_id res chain seq x y z
N LEU A 1 17.02 -20.41 31.15
CA LEU A 1 15.76 -20.61 31.88
C LEU A 1 15.73 -22.02 32.45
N TYR A 2 15.55 -22.11 33.79
CA TYR A 2 15.31 -23.40 34.44
C TYR A 2 13.85 -23.85 34.27
N PRO A 3 13.54 -25.13 34.50
CA PRO A 3 12.18 -25.60 34.47
C PRO A 3 11.23 -24.75 35.34
N GLY A 4 10.14 -24.31 34.75
CA GLY A 4 9.14 -23.47 35.40
C GLY A 4 9.42 -21.96 35.38
N GLU A 5 10.62 -21.50 34.98
CA GLU A 5 10.93 -20.08 34.87
C GLU A 5 10.27 -19.43 33.67
N GLU A 6 9.78 -18.22 33.85
CA GLU A 6 9.22 -17.36 32.81
C GLU A 6 10.23 -16.27 32.40
N PHE A 7 10.35 -16.03 31.11
CA PHE A 7 11.09 -14.93 30.51
C PHE A 7 10.15 -13.80 30.10
N ASP A 8 10.54 -12.57 30.41
CA ASP A 8 9.81 -11.34 30.09
C ASP A 8 10.71 -10.47 29.21
N LEU A 9 10.36 -10.36 27.92
CA LEU A 9 11.21 -9.65 26.97
C LEU A 9 11.23 -8.14 27.25
N ALA A 10 10.05 -7.52 27.43
CA ALA A 10 9.99 -6.08 27.63
C ALA A 10 10.76 -5.65 28.87
N LYS A 11 10.69 -6.43 29.96
CA LYS A 11 11.48 -6.17 31.17
C LYS A 11 12.98 -6.30 30.93
N THR A 12 13.38 -7.23 30.07
CA THR A 12 14.82 -7.49 29.79
C THR A 12 15.45 -6.40 28.93
N VAL A 13 14.67 -5.84 27.96
CA VAL A 13 15.21 -4.90 26.96
C VAL A 13 14.89 -3.43 27.24
N SER A 14 14.01 -3.13 28.22
CA SER A 14 13.66 -1.75 28.60
C SER A 14 14.67 -1.16 29.57
N PRO A 15 14.76 0.19 29.64
CA PRO A 15 14.10 1.18 28.83
C PRO A 15 14.79 1.39 27.47
N PHE A 16 14.02 1.76 26.44
CA PHE A 16 14.53 2.06 25.11
C PHE A 16 15.05 3.50 25.06
N THR A 17 16.28 3.70 25.46
CA THR A 17 16.93 5.02 25.51
C THR A 17 18.30 4.99 24.86
N GLN A 18 18.80 6.15 24.45
CA GLN A 18 20.13 6.29 23.88
C GLN A 18 21.23 5.86 24.88
N GLU A 19 21.03 6.13 26.17
CA GLU A 19 21.96 5.75 27.22
C GLU A 19 22.12 4.24 27.34
N ASN A 20 21.08 3.49 27.00
CA ASN A 20 21.10 2.02 26.94
C ASN A 20 21.56 1.47 25.56
N GLY A 21 22.10 2.34 24.70
CA GLY A 21 22.65 1.94 23.41
C GLY A 21 21.61 1.78 22.30
N TYR A 22 20.37 2.25 22.49
CA TYR A 22 19.37 2.24 21.43
C TYR A 22 19.54 3.44 20.50
N GLU A 23 19.33 3.20 19.20
CA GLU A 23 19.33 4.22 18.17
C GLU A 23 17.90 4.49 17.67
N LEU A 24 17.71 5.64 17.00
CA LEU A 24 16.46 5.96 16.35
C LEU A 24 16.26 5.04 15.14
N ALA A 25 15.12 4.43 15.07
CA ALA A 25 14.72 3.59 13.94
C ALA A 25 13.20 3.67 13.73
N GLY A 26 12.74 3.21 12.55
CA GLY A 26 11.32 3.23 12.22
C GLY A 26 10.48 2.35 13.15
N ALA A 27 9.44 2.93 13.74
CA ALA A 27 8.44 2.26 14.56
C ALA A 27 7.03 2.55 14.02
N TYR A 28 6.14 1.58 14.13
CA TYR A 28 4.74 1.78 13.77
C TYR A 28 3.97 2.45 14.92
N GLN A 29 3.42 3.64 14.66
CA GLN A 29 2.56 4.36 15.59
C GLN A 29 1.34 4.91 14.89
N ASN A 30 0.15 4.56 15.38
CA ASN A 30 -1.14 5.04 14.86
C ASN A 30 -1.31 4.93 13.33
N GLY A 31 -0.81 3.86 12.72
CA GLY A 31 -0.93 3.64 11.27
C GLY A 31 0.13 4.33 10.42
N THR A 32 1.12 4.97 11.04
CA THR A 32 2.25 5.64 10.37
C THR A 32 3.57 5.09 10.87
N VAL A 33 4.64 5.33 10.12
CA VAL A 33 6.01 5.05 10.56
C VAL A 33 6.59 6.33 11.15
N VAL A 34 7.07 6.24 12.38
CA VAL A 34 7.75 7.32 13.10
C VAL A 34 9.14 6.86 13.54
N GLU A 35 10.08 7.77 13.70
CA GLU A 35 11.37 7.45 14.32
C GLU A 35 11.22 7.39 15.84
N SER A 36 11.73 6.31 16.44
CA SER A 36 11.68 6.11 17.88
C SER A 36 12.88 5.28 18.34
N PHE A 37 13.35 5.52 19.56
CA PHE A 37 14.30 4.60 20.22
C PHE A 37 13.62 3.24 20.41
N GLY A 38 14.36 2.15 20.12
CA GLY A 38 13.81 0.81 20.13
C GLY A 38 12.96 0.46 18.89
N GLY A 39 12.98 1.30 17.84
CA GLY A 39 12.53 0.86 16.51
C GLY A 39 13.27 -0.41 16.12
N GLY A 40 12.55 -1.43 15.62
CA GLY A 40 13.13 -2.75 15.32
C GLY A 40 13.00 -3.78 16.45
N ILE A 41 12.70 -3.41 17.70
CA ILE A 41 12.54 -4.37 18.81
C ILE A 41 11.41 -5.38 18.53
N CYS A 42 10.37 -4.98 17.79
CA CYS A 42 9.31 -5.90 17.37
C CYS A 42 9.82 -6.99 16.43
N GLN A 43 10.82 -6.71 15.60
CA GLN A 43 11.43 -7.74 14.76
C GLN A 43 12.29 -8.70 15.59
N VAL A 44 12.97 -8.19 16.62
CA VAL A 44 13.68 -9.01 17.63
C VAL A 44 12.69 -9.93 18.34
N ALA A 45 11.58 -9.37 18.86
CA ALA A 45 10.53 -10.12 19.53
C ALA A 45 9.91 -11.19 18.62
N THR A 46 9.65 -10.86 17.37
CA THR A 46 9.10 -11.78 16.37
C THR A 46 10.07 -12.93 16.08
N THR A 47 11.37 -12.65 15.94
CA THR A 47 12.37 -13.69 15.67
C THR A 47 12.51 -14.61 16.88
N LEU A 48 12.58 -14.06 18.09
CA LEU A 48 12.59 -14.83 19.34
C LEU A 48 11.32 -15.67 19.50
N TYR A 49 10.13 -15.09 19.28
CA TYR A 49 8.86 -15.80 19.32
C TYR A 49 8.87 -17.04 18.40
N ASN A 50 9.36 -16.88 17.17
CA ASN A 50 9.45 -17.96 16.22
C ASN A 50 10.48 -19.04 16.61
N ALA A 51 11.53 -18.70 17.34
CA ALA A 51 12.49 -19.67 17.87
C ALA A 51 11.85 -20.49 19.01
N VAL A 52 11.24 -19.79 19.99
CA VAL A 52 10.70 -20.46 21.19
C VAL A 52 9.46 -21.31 20.94
N ILE A 53 8.60 -20.95 19.99
CA ILE A 53 7.46 -21.82 19.63
C ILE A 53 7.93 -23.10 18.92
N ARG A 54 9.03 -23.05 18.15
CA ARG A 54 9.63 -24.24 17.53
C ARG A 54 10.36 -25.13 18.53
N ALA A 55 10.83 -24.55 19.63
CA ALA A 55 11.31 -25.29 20.79
C ALA A 55 10.17 -25.83 21.67
N GLU A 56 8.91 -25.51 21.34
CA GLU A 56 7.70 -25.87 22.08
C GLU A 56 7.66 -25.32 23.51
N LEU A 57 8.29 -24.19 23.77
CA LEU A 57 8.15 -23.47 25.03
C LEU A 57 6.74 -22.86 25.15
N GLU A 58 6.21 -22.80 26.36
CA GLU A 58 4.88 -22.25 26.63
C GLU A 58 4.85 -20.75 26.46
N ILE A 59 4.01 -20.23 25.54
CA ILE A 59 3.79 -18.80 25.38
C ILE A 59 2.76 -18.33 26.39
N THR A 60 3.17 -17.49 27.35
CA THR A 60 2.31 -16.97 28.40
C THR A 60 1.73 -15.60 28.02
N MET A 61 2.43 -14.83 27.15
CA MET A 61 1.94 -13.57 26.61
C MET A 61 2.50 -13.33 25.21
N ARG A 62 1.62 -12.95 24.28
CA ARG A 62 2.01 -12.51 22.95
C ARG A 62 0.92 -11.62 22.37
N PHE A 63 1.31 -10.52 21.75
CA PHE A 63 0.44 -9.63 20.98
C PHE A 63 0.90 -9.58 19.53
N ASN A 64 -0.05 -9.51 18.61
CA ASN A 64 0.26 -9.17 17.23
C ASN A 64 0.38 -7.65 17.04
N HIS A 65 1.01 -7.23 15.95
CA HIS A 65 0.98 -5.84 15.52
C HIS A 65 -0.46 -5.39 15.22
N SER A 66 -0.70 -4.10 15.30
CA SER A 66 -2.00 -3.53 14.92
C SER A 66 -2.26 -3.61 13.41
N MET A 67 -1.19 -3.63 12.60
CA MET A 67 -1.21 -3.74 11.14
C MET A 67 -0.32 -4.91 10.71
N LEU A 68 -0.50 -5.39 9.47
CA LEU A 68 0.38 -6.42 8.90
C LEU A 68 1.83 -5.91 8.82
N VAL A 69 2.76 -6.76 9.19
CA VAL A 69 4.20 -6.58 8.97
C VAL A 69 4.63 -7.40 7.77
N HIS A 70 5.75 -7.03 7.13
CA HIS A 70 6.16 -7.65 5.86
C HIS A 70 7.23 -8.73 6.00
N TYR A 71 7.82 -8.86 7.19
CA TYR A 71 8.98 -9.73 7.42
C TYR A 71 8.61 -11.12 7.97
N VAL A 72 7.32 -11.36 8.19
CA VAL A 72 6.81 -12.67 8.67
C VAL A 72 5.36 -12.85 8.22
N GLU A 73 4.92 -14.09 8.10
CA GLU A 73 3.52 -14.41 7.80
C GLU A 73 2.57 -13.96 8.92
N PRO A 74 1.30 -13.64 8.62
CA PRO A 74 0.33 -13.26 9.62
C PRO A 74 0.22 -14.27 10.76
N SER A 75 0.01 -13.79 11.98
CA SER A 75 -0.03 -14.58 13.24
C SER A 75 1.31 -15.18 13.69
N MET A 76 2.38 -14.99 12.94
CA MET A 76 3.74 -15.39 13.33
C MET A 76 4.56 -14.23 13.90
N ASP A 77 3.99 -13.05 14.05
CA ASP A 77 4.62 -11.87 14.62
C ASP A 77 4.43 -11.77 16.14
N ALA A 78 5.31 -11.01 16.79
CA ALA A 78 5.17 -10.59 18.18
C ALA A 78 5.52 -9.11 18.30
N ALA A 79 4.60 -8.32 18.86
CA ALA A 79 4.74 -6.87 19.02
C ALA A 79 5.08 -6.51 20.46
N ILE A 80 6.02 -5.57 20.61
CA ILE A 80 6.34 -4.93 21.90
C ILE A 80 5.89 -3.47 21.81
N ALA A 81 5.12 -2.99 22.79
CA ALA A 81 4.70 -1.60 22.85
C ALA A 81 4.36 -1.17 24.27
N GLY A 82 5.05 -0.14 24.76
CA GLY A 82 4.83 0.39 26.12
C GLY A 82 4.86 -0.70 27.18
N ASN A 83 3.90 -0.64 28.11
CA ASN A 83 3.76 -1.62 29.21
C ASN A 83 2.62 -2.62 28.93
N TYR A 84 1.98 -2.60 27.75
CA TYR A 84 0.77 -3.38 27.49
C TYR A 84 0.94 -4.45 26.41
N LYS A 85 1.97 -4.38 25.56
CA LYS A 85 2.32 -5.43 24.62
C LYS A 85 3.69 -5.98 24.94
N ASP A 86 3.75 -7.26 25.17
CA ASP A 86 4.97 -7.96 25.53
C ASP A 86 5.01 -9.36 24.94
N LEU A 87 6.20 -9.96 24.93
CA LEU A 87 6.42 -11.37 24.67
C LEU A 87 6.94 -12.02 25.95
N LYS A 88 6.13 -12.94 26.49
CA LYS A 88 6.54 -13.76 27.64
C LYS A 88 6.36 -15.23 27.30
N PHE A 89 7.29 -16.03 27.79
CA PHE A 89 7.23 -17.46 27.61
C PHE A 89 7.92 -18.16 28.78
N LYS A 90 7.50 -19.39 29.03
CA LYS A 90 7.93 -20.18 30.16
C LYS A 90 8.63 -21.45 29.68
N ASN A 91 9.68 -21.85 30.36
CA ASN A 91 10.24 -23.17 30.20
C ASN A 91 9.34 -24.20 30.87
N ASN A 92 8.51 -24.85 30.08
CA ASN A 92 7.59 -25.93 30.50
C ASN A 92 8.21 -27.33 30.34
N LEU A 93 9.52 -27.40 30.02
CA LEU A 93 10.27 -28.66 29.91
C LEU A 93 10.88 -29.05 31.25
N ASP A 94 11.29 -30.32 31.37
CA ASP A 94 11.91 -30.87 32.59
C ASP A 94 13.44 -30.56 32.70
N ALA A 95 14.03 -29.89 31.71
CA ALA A 95 15.44 -29.53 31.68
C ALA A 95 15.63 -28.06 31.38
N PRO A 96 16.74 -27.44 31.82
CA PRO A 96 17.08 -26.08 31.49
C PRO A 96 17.19 -25.88 29.98
N VAL A 97 16.81 -24.68 29.50
CA VAL A 97 17.03 -24.19 28.13
C VAL A 97 17.95 -22.98 28.16
N TYR A 98 18.86 -22.93 27.19
CA TYR A 98 19.70 -21.78 26.93
C TYR A 98 19.28 -21.11 25.62
N ILE A 99 19.04 -19.82 25.65
CA ILE A 99 18.66 -19.03 24.49
C ILE A 99 19.78 -18.04 24.19
N GLU A 100 20.33 -18.16 23.00
CA GLU A 100 21.36 -17.28 22.48
C GLU A 100 20.76 -16.37 21.40
N GLY A 101 20.93 -15.05 21.55
CA GLY A 101 20.59 -14.08 20.54
C GLY A 101 21.82 -13.31 20.06
N TYR A 102 22.00 -13.16 18.76
CA TYR A 102 23.10 -12.40 18.17
C TYR A 102 22.74 -11.82 16.82
N CYS A 103 23.48 -10.77 16.42
CA CYS A 103 23.36 -10.18 15.10
C CYS A 103 24.63 -10.42 14.29
N SER A 104 24.47 -10.77 13.02
CA SER A 104 25.57 -10.92 12.07
C SER A 104 25.13 -10.52 10.68
N GLY A 105 25.89 -9.60 10.03
CA GLY A 105 25.58 -9.14 8.69
C GLY A 105 24.22 -8.46 8.54
N GLY A 106 23.74 -7.77 9.58
CA GLY A 106 22.42 -7.12 9.58
C GLY A 106 21.24 -8.08 9.82
N ILE A 107 21.51 -9.33 10.16
CA ILE A 107 20.50 -10.35 10.44
C ILE A 107 20.55 -10.71 11.92
N ILE A 108 19.39 -10.82 12.55
CA ILE A 108 19.27 -11.32 13.93
C ILE A 108 18.99 -12.81 13.91
N TYR A 109 19.65 -13.51 14.85
CA TYR A 109 19.55 -14.95 15.06
C TYR A 109 19.17 -15.25 16.50
N PHE A 110 18.31 -16.25 16.69
CA PHE A 110 18.07 -16.87 17.98
C PHE A 110 18.23 -18.39 17.89
N ASN A 111 19.06 -18.93 18.75
CA ASN A 111 19.24 -20.36 18.93
C ASN A 111 18.69 -20.77 20.30
N VAL A 112 17.95 -21.86 20.33
CA VAL A 112 17.45 -22.45 21.57
C VAL A 112 18.10 -23.81 21.76
N TYR A 113 18.86 -23.94 22.83
CA TYR A 113 19.57 -25.16 23.19
C TYR A 113 18.94 -25.79 24.44
N GLY A 114 18.78 -27.09 24.43
CA GLY A 114 18.18 -27.81 25.53
C GLY A 114 18.34 -29.30 25.36
N LYS A 115 17.81 -30.05 26.32
CA LYS A 115 17.75 -31.53 26.23
C LYS A 115 16.60 -31.92 25.29
N GLU A 116 16.91 -32.56 24.17
CA GLU A 116 15.89 -33.10 23.29
C GLU A 116 15.21 -34.33 23.92
N THR A 117 13.92 -34.21 24.13
CA THR A 117 13.08 -35.28 24.75
C THR A 117 12.02 -35.80 23.78
N ARG A 118 11.87 -35.19 22.63
CA ARG A 118 10.86 -35.57 21.64
C ARG A 118 11.38 -36.79 20.84
N PRO A 119 10.50 -37.69 20.40
CA PRO A 119 10.86 -38.77 19.50
C PRO A 119 11.44 -38.22 18.20
N SER A 120 12.50 -38.89 17.65
CA SER A 120 13.19 -38.42 16.46
C SER A 120 12.36 -38.45 15.17
N ASN A 121 11.24 -39.19 15.18
CA ASN A 121 10.28 -39.29 14.08
C ASN A 121 9.12 -38.29 14.22
N ARG A 122 9.15 -37.44 15.26
CA ARG A 122 8.14 -36.38 15.50
C ARG A 122 8.65 -35.03 14.98
N GLU A 123 7.88 -34.44 14.11
CA GLU A 123 8.14 -33.12 13.52
C GLU A 123 7.01 -32.17 13.86
N ILE A 124 7.34 -30.90 14.09
CA ILE A 124 6.36 -29.82 14.21
C ILE A 124 6.57 -28.78 13.13
N SER A 125 5.49 -28.18 12.71
CA SER A 125 5.49 -27.01 11.82
C SER A 125 4.37 -26.06 12.20
N PHE A 126 4.49 -24.82 11.72
CA PHE A 126 3.47 -23.80 11.91
C PHE A 126 2.99 -23.30 10.54
N GLU A 127 1.69 -23.18 10.40
CA GLU A 127 1.00 -22.74 9.20
C GLU A 127 0.14 -21.53 9.50
N SER A 128 0.39 -20.43 8.79
CA SER A 128 -0.45 -19.22 8.85
C SER A 128 -1.61 -19.35 7.87
N GLU A 129 -2.81 -19.07 8.36
CA GLU A 129 -4.03 -19.05 7.55
C GLU A 129 -4.73 -17.70 7.68
N THR A 130 -4.94 -17.01 6.55
CA THR A 130 -5.77 -15.81 6.51
C THR A 130 -7.24 -16.20 6.39
N VAL A 131 -8.00 -15.91 7.43
CA VAL A 131 -9.44 -16.24 7.52
C VAL A 131 -10.30 -15.23 6.77
N SER A 132 -9.96 -13.94 6.89
CA SER A 132 -10.68 -12.87 6.21
C SER A 132 -9.75 -11.69 5.93
N LYS A 133 -10.11 -10.89 4.91
CA LYS A 133 -9.41 -9.65 4.56
C LYS A 133 -10.37 -8.47 4.67
N THR A 134 -9.82 -7.31 5.01
CA THR A 134 -10.52 -6.03 5.04
C THR A 134 -9.77 -5.05 4.16
N ASP A 135 -10.43 -4.53 3.14
CA ASP A 135 -9.80 -3.58 2.22
C ASP A 135 -9.61 -2.21 2.87
N PRO A 136 -8.55 -1.48 2.48
CA PRO A 136 -8.29 -0.13 2.96
C PRO A 136 -9.37 0.84 2.48
N LYS A 137 -9.86 1.68 3.39
CA LYS A 137 -10.72 2.81 3.00
C LYS A 137 -9.87 3.91 2.37
N VAL A 138 -10.44 4.63 1.40
CA VAL A 138 -9.83 5.84 0.86
C VAL A 138 -10.30 7.03 1.68
N GLN A 139 -9.37 7.89 2.08
CA GLN A 139 -9.63 9.15 2.75
C GLN A 139 -9.00 10.30 1.95
N PHE A 140 -9.71 11.41 1.89
CA PHE A 140 -9.31 12.59 1.13
C PHE A 140 -9.09 13.76 2.07
N THR A 141 -8.00 14.49 1.86
CA THR A 141 -7.69 15.76 2.53
C THR A 141 -7.52 16.85 1.51
N MET A 142 -7.90 18.07 1.87
CA MET A 142 -7.68 19.26 1.06
C MET A 142 -6.55 20.08 1.69
N ASP A 143 -5.63 20.55 0.86
CA ASP A 143 -4.50 21.38 1.29
C ASP A 143 -4.46 22.67 0.47
N ALA A 144 -4.69 23.79 1.16
CA ALA A 144 -4.70 25.12 0.56
C ALA A 144 -3.29 25.67 0.25
N SER A 145 -2.24 25.02 0.69
CA SER A 145 -0.86 25.37 0.35
C SER A 145 -0.41 24.79 -1.00
N LEU A 146 -1.06 23.71 -1.45
CA LEU A 146 -0.73 23.02 -2.69
C LEU A 146 -1.52 23.57 -3.88
N THR A 147 -0.89 23.52 -5.06
CA THR A 147 -1.51 23.97 -6.33
C THR A 147 -2.87 23.34 -6.54
N ALA A 148 -3.88 24.16 -6.89
CA ALA A 148 -5.23 23.70 -7.17
C ALA A 148 -5.24 22.59 -8.25
N GLY A 149 -5.96 21.50 -7.98
CA GLY A 149 -6.04 20.36 -8.86
C GLY A 149 -4.90 19.36 -8.75
N SER A 150 -3.84 19.66 -7.99
CA SER A 150 -2.81 18.65 -7.70
C SER A 150 -3.38 17.53 -6.83
N VAL A 151 -3.05 16.29 -7.16
CA VAL A 151 -3.52 15.10 -6.42
C VAL A 151 -2.32 14.22 -6.11
N SER A 152 -2.06 13.98 -4.83
CA SER A 152 -0.97 13.13 -4.36
C SER A 152 -1.48 12.06 -3.40
N VAL A 153 -0.91 10.86 -3.50
CA VAL A 153 -1.12 9.80 -2.51
C VAL A 153 -0.07 9.97 -1.42
N THR A 154 -0.48 10.48 -0.27
CA THR A 154 0.43 10.75 0.86
C THR A 154 0.62 9.54 1.77
N GLN A 155 -0.30 8.57 1.70
CA GLN A 155 -0.18 7.28 2.37
C GLN A 155 -0.83 6.20 1.50
N SER A 156 -0.10 5.11 1.23
CA SER A 156 -0.66 3.91 0.62
C SER A 156 -1.54 3.18 1.62
N GLY A 157 -2.74 2.79 1.20
CA GLY A 157 -3.59 1.93 2.02
C GLY A 157 -3.00 0.53 2.15
N GLN A 158 -3.22 -0.09 3.30
CA GLN A 158 -2.85 -1.48 3.55
C GLN A 158 -4.07 -2.26 4.02
N SER A 159 -4.31 -3.44 3.42
CA SER A 159 -5.41 -4.31 3.84
C SER A 159 -5.16 -4.84 5.26
N GLY A 160 -6.23 -4.93 6.03
CA GLY A 160 -6.25 -5.67 7.27
C GLY A 160 -6.64 -7.14 7.04
N CYS A 161 -6.46 -7.97 8.05
CA CYS A 161 -6.95 -9.35 8.01
C CYS A 161 -7.15 -9.92 9.42
N ILE A 162 -7.96 -10.98 9.46
CA ILE A 162 -7.99 -11.91 10.60
C ILE A 162 -7.21 -13.14 10.15
N ALA A 163 -6.21 -13.52 10.95
CA ALA A 163 -5.38 -14.68 10.67
C ALA A 163 -5.34 -15.64 11.88
N GLN A 164 -5.05 -16.90 11.56
CA GLN A 164 -4.87 -17.98 12.53
C GLN A 164 -3.52 -18.62 12.30
N LEU A 165 -2.85 -19.03 13.37
CA LEU A 165 -1.64 -19.85 13.32
C LEU A 165 -2.01 -21.24 13.81
N TRP A 166 -1.69 -22.22 13.01
CA TRP A 166 -1.91 -23.62 13.30
C TRP A 166 -0.59 -24.31 13.62
N LYS A 167 -0.55 -25.06 14.71
CA LYS A 167 0.54 -25.98 15.01
C LYS A 167 0.19 -27.34 14.44
N ILE A 168 1.08 -27.87 13.61
CA ILE A 168 0.93 -29.15 12.95
C ILE A 168 1.97 -30.10 13.54
N VAL A 169 1.53 -31.26 14.02
CA VAL A 169 2.39 -32.33 14.51
C VAL A 169 2.32 -33.49 13.55
N LYS A 170 3.47 -33.97 13.11
CA LYS A 170 3.62 -35.17 12.29
C LYS A 170 4.47 -36.20 13.03
N VAL A 171 4.13 -37.47 12.85
CA VAL A 171 4.92 -38.62 13.30
C VAL A 171 5.06 -39.56 12.11
N ASP A 172 6.29 -39.96 11.81
CA ASP A 172 6.63 -40.75 10.60
C ASP A 172 6.06 -40.11 9.31
N GLY A 173 6.14 -38.79 9.22
CA GLY A 173 5.63 -37.98 8.10
C GLY A 173 4.11 -37.90 8.00
N LYS A 174 3.34 -38.56 8.88
CA LYS A 174 1.88 -38.52 8.90
C LYS A 174 1.39 -37.47 9.91
N GLN A 175 0.47 -36.60 9.50
CA GLN A 175 -0.13 -35.62 10.39
C GLN A 175 -0.95 -36.29 11.47
N GLN A 176 -0.62 -35.98 12.73
CA GLN A 176 -1.33 -36.48 13.91
C GLN A 176 -2.33 -35.43 14.45
N SER A 177 -1.91 -34.15 14.42
CA SER A 177 -2.81 -33.06 14.84
C SER A 177 -2.57 -31.79 14.00
N ARG A 178 -3.57 -30.93 14.00
CA ARG A 178 -3.54 -29.54 13.52
C ARG A 178 -4.36 -28.71 14.51
N ASP A 179 -3.64 -28.07 15.40
CA ASP A 179 -4.24 -27.38 16.54
C ASP A 179 -4.12 -25.87 16.38
N LEU A 180 -5.19 -25.15 16.68
CA LEU A 180 -5.17 -23.68 16.65
C LEU A 180 -4.21 -23.17 17.74
N PHE A 181 -3.10 -22.56 17.32
CA PHE A 181 -2.09 -22.04 18.21
C PHE A 181 -2.36 -20.63 18.68
N ASN A 182 -2.70 -19.71 17.76
CA ASN A 182 -3.16 -18.36 18.09
C ASN A 182 -4.07 -17.76 17.01
N LYS A 183 -4.66 -16.61 17.32
CA LYS A 183 -5.42 -15.75 16.39
C LYS A 183 -4.88 -14.34 16.44
N SER A 184 -4.93 -13.65 15.31
CA SER A 184 -4.49 -12.26 15.18
C SER A 184 -5.48 -11.47 14.36
N ASN A 185 -5.66 -10.20 14.73
CA ASN A 185 -6.50 -9.25 14.02
C ASN A 185 -5.63 -8.04 13.64
N TYR A 186 -5.47 -7.82 12.35
CA TYR A 186 -4.71 -6.71 11.78
C TYR A 186 -5.66 -5.72 11.16
N GLN A 187 -5.54 -4.47 11.58
CA GLN A 187 -6.37 -3.38 11.09
C GLN A 187 -5.92 -2.94 9.69
N ALA A 188 -6.88 -2.61 8.84
CA ALA A 188 -6.59 -1.93 7.59
C ALA A 188 -6.18 -0.48 7.88
N THR A 189 -5.18 0.02 7.15
CA THR A 189 -4.83 1.43 7.17
C THR A 189 -5.41 2.13 5.95
N PRO A 190 -5.93 3.37 6.09
CA PRO A 190 -6.53 4.05 4.96
C PRO A 190 -5.49 4.47 3.93
N LYS A 191 -5.93 4.52 2.67
CA LYS A 191 -5.23 5.23 1.61
C LYS A 191 -5.55 6.71 1.77
N LEU A 192 -4.52 7.55 1.97
CA LEU A 192 -4.69 9.01 2.09
C LEU A 192 -4.33 9.69 0.77
N ILE A 193 -5.27 10.48 0.26
CA ILE A 193 -5.10 11.27 -0.96
C ILE A 193 -5.25 12.74 -0.59
N THR A 194 -4.21 13.52 -0.84
CA THR A 194 -4.19 14.96 -0.62
C THR A 194 -4.44 15.69 -1.94
N ILE A 195 -5.36 16.65 -1.92
CA ILE A 195 -5.77 17.45 -3.06
C ILE A 195 -5.40 18.90 -2.79
N GLY A 196 -4.61 19.48 -3.68
CA GLY A 196 -4.27 20.90 -3.64
C GLY A 196 -5.46 21.77 -3.98
N THR A 197 -5.66 22.83 -3.19
CA THR A 197 -6.81 23.76 -3.32
C THR A 197 -6.42 25.23 -3.25
N LYS A 198 -5.13 25.55 -3.47
CA LYS A 198 -4.62 26.93 -3.41
C LYS A 198 -5.39 27.84 -4.37
N ASP A 199 -5.95 28.93 -3.82
CA ASP A 199 -6.68 29.98 -4.55
C ASP A 199 -7.89 29.45 -5.37
N ALA A 200 -8.37 28.24 -5.10
CA ALA A 200 -9.52 27.66 -5.78
C ALA A 200 -10.80 28.45 -5.47
N THR A 201 -11.70 28.54 -6.46
CA THR A 201 -12.98 29.26 -6.30
C THR A 201 -13.91 28.49 -5.35
N SER A 202 -14.79 29.22 -4.65
CA SER A 202 -15.77 28.64 -3.72
C SER A 202 -16.69 27.64 -4.40
N GLU A 203 -17.04 27.87 -5.67
CA GLU A 203 -17.90 27.04 -6.49
C GLU A 203 -17.24 25.66 -6.74
N THR A 204 -16.00 25.65 -7.27
CA THR A 204 -15.29 24.41 -7.58
C THR A 204 -14.87 23.66 -6.31
N LEU A 205 -14.58 24.36 -5.21
CA LEU A 205 -14.38 23.76 -3.89
C LEU A 205 -15.64 23.05 -3.36
N SER A 206 -16.82 23.62 -3.60
CA SER A 206 -18.09 23.00 -3.19
C SER A 206 -18.33 21.70 -3.96
N ALA A 207 -18.04 21.67 -5.26
CA ALA A 207 -18.12 20.46 -6.08
C ALA A 207 -17.13 19.39 -5.60
N LEU A 208 -15.89 19.78 -5.27
CA LEU A 208 -14.89 18.87 -4.72
C LEU A 208 -15.34 18.29 -3.36
N LYS A 209 -15.86 19.13 -2.44
CA LYS A 209 -16.38 18.67 -1.15
C LYS A 209 -17.52 17.67 -1.30
N ALA A 210 -18.44 17.92 -2.24
CA ALA A 210 -19.53 17.00 -2.55
C ALA A 210 -18.99 15.64 -3.05
N ALA A 211 -18.00 15.65 -3.95
CA ALA A 211 -17.35 14.43 -4.43
C ALA A 211 -16.64 13.66 -3.30
N ILE A 212 -15.95 14.36 -2.40
CA ILE A 212 -15.29 13.76 -1.21
C ILE A 212 -16.33 13.10 -0.29
N THR A 213 -17.49 13.74 -0.10
CA THR A 213 -18.58 13.18 0.73
C THR A 213 -19.11 11.86 0.15
N ILE A 214 -19.14 11.73 -1.18
CA ILE A 214 -19.52 10.46 -1.85
C ILE A 214 -18.46 9.39 -1.63
N GLY A 215 -17.17 9.76 -1.51
CA GLY A 215 -16.06 8.85 -1.23
C GLY A 215 -15.57 8.04 -2.44
N ASP A 216 -16.03 8.35 -3.65
CA ASP A 216 -15.59 7.71 -4.90
C ASP A 216 -14.31 8.40 -5.42
N GLU A 217 -13.20 7.65 -5.49
CA GLU A 217 -11.90 8.19 -5.88
C GLU A 217 -11.91 8.77 -7.30
N ALA A 218 -12.62 8.15 -8.25
CA ALA A 218 -12.68 8.64 -9.63
C ALA A 218 -13.42 9.99 -9.70
N LYS A 219 -14.52 10.11 -8.99
CA LYS A 219 -15.29 11.36 -8.91
C LYS A 219 -14.48 12.47 -8.23
N VAL A 220 -13.75 12.15 -7.16
CA VAL A 220 -12.89 13.12 -6.47
C VAL A 220 -11.76 13.59 -7.38
N ARG A 221 -11.09 12.68 -8.10
CA ARG A 221 -10.06 13.04 -9.08
C ARG A 221 -10.60 13.90 -10.21
N SER A 222 -11.77 13.58 -10.72
CA SER A 222 -12.45 14.40 -11.74
C SER A 222 -12.78 15.80 -11.22
N ALA A 223 -13.35 15.90 -10.01
CA ALA A 223 -13.64 17.19 -9.38
C ALA A 223 -12.37 18.00 -9.09
N ALA A 224 -11.27 17.33 -8.67
CA ALA A 224 -9.98 17.97 -8.47
C ALA A 224 -9.42 18.53 -9.79
N ALA A 225 -9.48 17.78 -10.88
CA ALA A 225 -9.07 18.25 -12.21
C ALA A 225 -9.89 19.42 -12.73
N GLY A 226 -11.14 19.54 -12.26
CA GLY A 226 -12.03 20.67 -12.59
C GLY A 226 -11.88 21.90 -11.67
N LEU A 227 -10.94 21.90 -10.73
CA LEU A 227 -10.70 23.07 -9.86
C LEU A 227 -10.18 24.26 -10.68
N LYS A 228 -10.86 25.38 -10.54
CA LYS A 228 -10.46 26.66 -11.11
C LYS A 228 -10.01 27.61 -10.01
N THR A 229 -8.94 28.35 -10.27
CA THR A 229 -8.48 29.41 -9.38
C THR A 229 -9.24 30.72 -9.66
N ASN A 230 -9.23 31.62 -8.68
CA ASN A 230 -9.82 32.95 -8.85
C ASN A 230 -9.18 33.76 -10.00
N ALA A 231 -7.90 33.50 -10.31
CA ALA A 231 -7.23 34.12 -11.46
C ALA A 231 -7.79 33.60 -12.78
N GLN A 232 -7.89 32.27 -12.93
CA GLN A 232 -8.46 31.64 -14.14
C GLN A 232 -9.91 32.05 -14.39
N LYS A 233 -10.71 32.18 -13.33
CA LYS A 233 -12.08 32.62 -13.46
C LYS A 233 -12.16 34.06 -14.01
N LYS A 234 -11.33 34.97 -13.51
CA LYS A 234 -11.25 36.35 -14.03
C LYS A 234 -10.82 36.43 -15.49
N GLU A 235 -9.85 35.58 -15.89
CA GLU A 235 -9.42 35.51 -17.30
C GLU A 235 -10.52 34.97 -18.23
N GLU A 236 -11.32 34.00 -17.77
CA GLU A 236 -12.46 33.50 -18.53
C GLU A 236 -13.56 34.55 -18.67
N GLU A 237 -13.91 35.27 -17.59
CA GLU A 237 -14.88 36.35 -17.60
C GLU A 237 -14.47 37.49 -18.56
N GLN A 238 -13.18 37.89 -18.56
CA GLN A 238 -12.65 38.88 -19.48
C GLN A 238 -12.75 38.45 -20.95
N LYS A 239 -12.43 37.21 -21.24
CA LYS A 239 -12.54 36.65 -22.60
C LYS A 239 -13.98 36.51 -23.10
N GLU A 240 -14.93 36.32 -22.19
CA GLU A 240 -16.34 36.30 -22.54
C GLU A 240 -16.88 37.72 -22.79
N GLU A 241 -16.41 38.71 -22.04
CA GLU A 241 -16.76 40.13 -22.28
C GLU A 241 -16.18 40.64 -23.61
N GLU A 242 -14.93 40.32 -23.93
CA GLU A 242 -14.30 40.68 -25.21
C GLU A 242 -15.02 40.06 -26.41
N LYS A 243 -15.50 38.81 -26.28
CA LYS A 243 -16.28 38.16 -27.34
C LYS A 243 -17.67 38.79 -27.55
N LYS A 244 -18.31 39.32 -26.52
CA LYS A 244 -19.60 40.02 -26.62
C LYS A 244 -19.44 41.38 -27.30
N ASP A 245 -18.36 42.11 -27.00
CA ASP A 245 -18.07 43.42 -27.61
C ASP A 245 -17.76 43.30 -29.12
N ASP A 246 -17.14 42.16 -29.53
CA ASP A 246 -16.87 41.87 -30.97
C ASP A 246 -18.14 41.41 -31.74
N THR A 247 -19.13 40.81 -31.06
CA THR A 247 -20.42 40.46 -31.68
C THR A 247 -21.33 41.68 -31.86
N ASP A 248 -21.38 42.56 -30.88
CA ASP A 248 -22.18 43.81 -30.94
C ASP A 248 -21.63 44.74 -32.01
N LYS A 249 -20.31 44.82 -32.23
CA LYS A 249 -19.67 45.59 -33.32
C LYS A 249 -19.93 45.05 -34.71
N LYS A 250 -20.21 43.74 -34.87
CA LYS A 250 -20.60 43.14 -36.16
C LYS A 250 -22.06 43.36 -36.51
N GLU A 251 -22.96 43.42 -35.52
CA GLU A 251 -24.38 43.70 -35.78
C GLU A 251 -24.65 45.16 -36.13
N ASP A 252 -23.83 46.11 -35.68
CA ASP A 252 -23.95 47.51 -36.06
C ASP A 252 -23.32 47.83 -37.42
N ALA A 253 -22.39 47.00 -37.93
CA ALA A 253 -21.80 47.17 -39.27
C ALA A 253 -22.73 46.68 -40.40
N ASP A 254 -23.68 45.78 -40.14
CA ASP A 254 -24.62 45.23 -41.14
C ASP A 254 -25.89 46.08 -41.29
N LYS A 255 -26.11 47.13 -40.52
CA LYS A 255 -27.26 48.05 -40.61
C LYS A 255 -26.99 49.36 -41.36
N SER A 256 -25.76 49.57 -41.86
CA SER A 256 -25.42 50.85 -42.55
C SER A 256 -25.34 50.81 -44.05
N ASP A 257 -25.68 49.71 -44.74
CA ASP A 257 -25.51 49.58 -46.19
C ASP A 257 -26.80 49.18 -46.94
N THR A 258 -27.94 49.72 -46.56
CA THR A 258 -29.19 49.66 -47.33
C THR A 258 -29.72 51.06 -47.62
N ASN A 259 -29.00 51.83 -48.45
CA ASN A 259 -29.63 52.91 -49.24
C ASN A 259 -28.66 53.44 -50.30
N LYS A 260 -28.68 52.91 -51.53
CA LYS A 260 -28.64 53.72 -52.77
C LYS A 260 -28.65 52.86 -54.03
N LYS A 261 -29.78 53.04 -54.72
CA LYS A 261 -29.94 53.12 -56.16
C LYS A 261 -29.96 51.88 -57.05
N GLU A 262 -31.17 51.68 -57.50
CA GLU A 262 -31.57 51.21 -58.84
C GLU A 262 -30.68 51.83 -59.93
N ASP A 263 -30.26 51.08 -60.91
CA ASP A 263 -30.68 51.17 -62.32
C ASP A 263 -29.76 50.38 -63.26
N SER A 264 -30.42 49.79 -64.23
CA SER A 264 -30.04 49.42 -65.59
C SER A 264 -29.25 48.12 -65.87
N SER A 265 -30.08 47.24 -66.39
CA SER A 265 -30.03 46.59 -67.75
C SER A 265 -28.95 45.58 -68.11
N LYS A 266 -29.47 44.39 -68.28
CA LYS A 266 -29.40 43.49 -69.48
C LYS A 266 -28.08 42.79 -69.85
N LYS A 267 -28.38 41.51 -70.13
CA LYS A 267 -27.78 40.64 -71.17
C LYS A 267 -26.37 40.02 -70.83
N ASP A 268 -26.04 38.86 -71.09
CA ASP A 268 -26.56 37.67 -71.76
C ASP A 268 -25.78 36.46 -71.31
N GLU A 269 -26.50 35.37 -71.20
CA GLU A 269 -26.26 34.04 -71.81
C GLU A 269 -24.87 33.34 -71.64
N ASN A 270 -24.98 32.21 -71.12
CA ASN A 270 -24.60 30.91 -71.74
C ASN A 270 -23.27 30.29 -71.28
N ASN A 271 -23.42 29.20 -70.81
CA ASN A 271 -23.03 27.85 -71.27
C ASN A 271 -22.21 27.07 -70.23
N LYS A 272 -22.91 26.08 -69.78
CA LYS A 272 -22.68 24.64 -70.08
C LYS A 272 -21.55 24.00 -69.23
N LYS A 273 -22.12 23.07 -68.51
CA LYS A 273 -21.86 21.61 -68.52
C LYS A 273 -20.64 21.12 -67.78
N GLU A 274 -21.01 20.26 -66.85
CA GLU A 274 -20.79 18.81 -66.85
C GLU A 274 -19.34 18.46 -66.59
N ASP A 275 -18.98 17.52 -65.84
CA ASP A 275 -19.59 16.27 -65.42
C ASP A 275 -18.74 15.61 -64.35
N THR A 276 -19.43 14.91 -63.47
CA THR A 276 -19.25 13.51 -63.07
C THR A 276 -18.03 13.05 -62.31
N LYS A 277 -18.44 12.47 -61.20
CA LYS A 277 -18.25 11.04 -60.84
C LYS A 277 -16.92 10.67 -60.21
N LYS A 278 -17.14 10.19 -58.99
CA LYS A 278 -17.06 8.77 -58.59
C LYS A 278 -15.68 8.21 -58.36
N GLU A 279 -15.67 7.63 -57.26
CA GLU A 279 -15.46 6.26 -56.77
C GLU A 279 -14.07 6.11 -56.16
N ASP A 280 -14.00 5.63 -55.08
CA ASP A 280 -14.27 4.38 -54.37
C ASP A 280 -12.98 3.68 -53.94
N SER A 281 -13.06 3.24 -52.69
CA SER A 281 -12.54 2.00 -52.17
C SER A 281 -11.01 1.79 -52.13
N LYS A 282 -10.52 1.45 -51.01
CA LYS A 282 -10.26 0.11 -50.48
C LYS A 282 -9.35 0.08 -49.29
N LYS A 283 -9.90 -0.54 -48.29
CA LYS A 283 -9.26 -1.46 -47.33
C LYS A 283 -7.89 -1.99 -47.75
N GLN A 284 -6.97 -2.00 -46.78
CA GLN A 284 -6.18 -3.21 -46.59
C GLN A 284 -5.74 -3.30 -45.11
N ASP A 285 -6.16 -4.40 -44.49
CA ASP A 285 -5.67 -5.05 -43.32
C ASP A 285 -4.19 -5.41 -43.49
N THR A 286 -3.40 -5.27 -42.42
CA THR A 286 -2.26 -6.15 -42.23
C THR A 286 -2.10 -6.47 -40.74
N LYS A 287 -2.39 -7.71 -40.44
CA LYS A 287 -1.93 -8.51 -39.32
C LYS A 287 -0.41 -8.61 -39.32
N LYS A 288 0.19 -8.54 -38.14
CA LYS A 288 1.38 -9.34 -37.75
C LYS A 288 1.50 -9.26 -36.23
N GLU A 289 1.19 -10.32 -35.58
CA GLU A 289 2.01 -11.48 -35.16
C GLU A 289 2.91 -11.19 -33.96
N THR A 290 2.46 -11.77 -32.89
CA THR A 290 3.10 -12.26 -31.68
C THR A 290 4.51 -12.78 -31.87
N THR A 291 5.44 -12.35 -31.01
CA THR A 291 6.59 -13.20 -30.65
C THR A 291 6.75 -13.21 -29.14
N SER A 292 6.52 -14.38 -28.62
CA SER A 292 6.84 -14.83 -27.28
C SER A 292 8.36 -15.01 -27.14
N SER A 293 8.93 -14.42 -26.07
CA SER A 293 10.31 -14.77 -25.65
C SER A 293 10.22 -15.46 -24.30
N THR A 294 10.33 -16.74 -24.31
CA THR A 294 10.65 -17.59 -23.20
C THR A 294 12.10 -17.38 -22.78
N ASN A 295 12.33 -16.92 -21.55
CA ASN A 295 13.67 -16.95 -20.92
C ASN A 295 13.71 -18.05 -19.88
N THR A 296 14.38 -19.12 -20.27
CA THR A 296 14.79 -20.24 -19.44
C THR A 296 15.95 -19.84 -18.56
N SER A 297 15.76 -19.81 -17.24
CA SER A 297 16.86 -19.59 -16.30
C SER A 297 17.30 -20.93 -15.71
N THR A 298 18.52 -21.24 -16.02
CA THR A 298 19.27 -22.46 -15.65
C THR A 298 19.56 -22.48 -14.15
N LYS A 299 19.10 -23.53 -13.47
CA LYS A 299 19.52 -23.92 -12.12
C LYS A 299 20.98 -24.35 -12.15
N LYS A 300 21.84 -23.68 -11.37
CA LYS A 300 23.14 -24.21 -10.95
C LYS A 300 23.03 -24.76 -9.54
N THR A 301 23.05 -26.06 -9.46
CA THR A 301 23.26 -26.85 -8.25
C THR A 301 24.74 -26.80 -7.88
N GLN A 302 25.06 -26.25 -6.70
CA GLN A 302 26.37 -26.43 -6.10
C GLN A 302 26.23 -27.34 -4.88
N SER A 303 26.76 -28.53 -5.04
CA SER A 303 27.03 -29.47 -3.96
C SER A 303 28.27 -29.02 -3.21
N SER A 304 28.20 -28.79 -1.92
CA SER A 304 29.39 -28.67 -1.06
C SER A 304 29.61 -29.94 -0.25
N LYS A 305 30.77 -30.51 -0.47
CA LYS A 305 31.33 -31.66 0.18
C LYS A 305 31.58 -31.41 1.67
N LYS A 306 31.21 -32.39 2.49
CA LYS A 306 31.70 -32.61 3.85
C LYS A 306 33.23 -32.66 3.88
N ALA A 307 33.83 -31.92 4.81
CA ALA A 307 35.17 -32.27 5.32
C ALA A 307 35.05 -32.47 6.84
N ASN A 308 35.23 -33.72 7.22
CA ASN A 308 35.59 -34.13 8.59
C ASN A 308 37.01 -33.67 8.90
N ARG A 309 37.25 -33.14 10.09
CA ARG A 309 38.46 -33.42 10.88
C ARG A 309 38.35 -32.91 12.30
N LYS A 310 38.46 -33.88 13.20
CA LYS A 310 38.91 -33.88 14.60
C LYS A 310 38.24 -32.96 15.60
#